data_a0d57e0aecebf060840cf5355775a9cf
#
_entry.id   a0d57e0aecebf060840cf5355775a9cf
#
_cell.length_a   1.000
_cell.length_b   1.000
_cell.length_c   1.000
_cell.angle_alpha   90.00
_cell.angle_beta   90.00
_cell.angle_gamma   90.00
#
_symmetry.space_group_name_H-M   'P 1'
#
loop_
_entity.id
_entity.type
_entity.pdbx_description
1 polymer ?
#
loop_
_entity_poly.entity_id
_entity_poly.type
_entity_poly.pdbx_seq_one_letter_code
_entity_poly.pdbx_strand_id
1 'polypeptide(L)'
;MAPLTVDPTALDSAGNQVVTAGEGLGSVISTLSAALAGCAGMAGDDPAGASLGHSYDSSAAKLVEAMVATRNGLCGLGIGVRMSARNYSVAELQSNVGAGGGALPAPALPGPISAGRPPSAVGSSDSAPPGWGWVAPYLGMIWPTGDSAKLRVAATAWSAAGTQFGIGEIVGTGTPMGAIRAQQIPEGPAIDRAFADAYRSTTGVVQQCQQIAAQLTSYAAKIEKVHAAILDLLSRICDPLTGFKEV
;
A
#
# COMPACT_ATOMS: atom_id res chain seq x y z
N MET A 1 -9.97 -43.66 -13.35
CA MET A 1 -10.29 -42.33 -12.82
C MET A 1 -10.45 -42.46 -11.31
N ALA A 2 -9.69 -41.72 -10.53
CA ALA A 2 -9.96 -41.65 -9.09
C ALA A 2 -11.33 -40.95 -8.90
N PRO A 3 -12.15 -41.40 -7.90
CA PRO A 3 -13.41 -40.73 -7.63
C PRO A 3 -13.13 -39.27 -7.21
N LEU A 4 -13.88 -38.35 -7.76
CA LEU A 4 -13.80 -36.94 -7.40
C LEU A 4 -14.36 -36.79 -5.97
N THR A 5 -13.52 -36.40 -5.02
CA THR A 5 -13.95 -36.19 -3.64
C THR A 5 -13.93 -34.68 -3.36
N VAL A 6 -15.10 -34.06 -3.45
CA VAL A 6 -15.29 -32.62 -3.22
C VAL A 6 -16.35 -32.42 -2.16
N ASP A 7 -16.06 -31.57 -1.17
CA ASP A 7 -17.05 -31.01 -0.26
C ASP A 7 -17.37 -29.56 -0.70
N PRO A 8 -18.52 -29.36 -1.38
CA PRO A 8 -18.86 -28.02 -1.86
C PRO A 8 -19.00 -26.97 -0.75
N THR A 9 -19.45 -27.38 0.45
CA THR A 9 -19.61 -26.46 1.57
C THR A 9 -18.26 -25.99 2.11
N ALA A 10 -17.32 -26.91 2.26
CA ALA A 10 -15.95 -26.59 2.68
C ALA A 10 -15.25 -25.70 1.64
N LEU A 11 -15.46 -25.98 0.35
CA LEU A 11 -14.91 -25.19 -0.75
C LEU A 11 -15.51 -23.77 -0.80
N ASP A 12 -16.82 -23.61 -0.62
CA ASP A 12 -17.48 -22.30 -0.53
C ASP A 12 -16.96 -21.49 0.66
N SER A 13 -16.82 -22.13 1.82
CA SER A 13 -16.28 -21.50 3.03
C SER A 13 -14.85 -21.00 2.80
N ALA A 14 -13.99 -21.83 2.19
CA ALA A 14 -12.62 -21.44 1.87
C ALA A 14 -12.58 -20.26 0.87
N GLY A 15 -13.40 -20.30 -0.18
CA GLY A 15 -13.54 -19.19 -1.12
C GLY A 15 -14.01 -17.89 -0.45
N ASN A 16 -14.95 -18.00 0.50
CA ASN A 16 -15.41 -16.84 1.25
C ASN A 16 -14.31 -16.23 2.15
N GLN A 17 -13.45 -17.04 2.75
CA GLN A 17 -12.29 -16.56 3.51
C GLN A 17 -11.31 -15.79 2.62
N VAL A 18 -11.08 -16.23 1.38
CA VAL A 18 -10.25 -15.50 0.40
C VAL A 18 -10.88 -14.15 0.03
N VAL A 19 -12.20 -14.09 -0.15
CA VAL A 19 -12.92 -12.81 -0.36
C VAL A 19 -12.69 -11.87 0.83
N THR A 20 -12.90 -12.37 2.05
CA THR A 20 -12.69 -11.59 3.28
C THR A 20 -11.26 -11.08 3.42
N ALA A 21 -10.27 -11.89 3.05
CA ALA A 21 -8.88 -11.44 3.01
C ALA A 21 -8.68 -10.28 2.02
N GLY A 22 -9.24 -10.39 0.81
CA GLY A 22 -9.21 -9.30 -0.16
C GLY A 22 -9.90 -8.03 0.34
N GLU A 23 -11.06 -8.14 0.99
CA GLU A 23 -11.75 -6.98 1.58
C GLU A 23 -10.91 -6.32 2.69
N GLY A 24 -10.23 -7.12 3.51
CA GLY A 24 -9.27 -6.62 4.51
C GLY A 24 -8.16 -5.77 3.90
N LEU A 25 -7.63 -6.14 2.73
CA LEU A 25 -6.66 -5.31 2.01
C LEU A 25 -7.26 -3.96 1.58
N GLY A 26 -8.55 -3.91 1.28
CA GLY A 26 -9.26 -2.66 0.99
C GLY A 26 -9.24 -1.69 2.17
N SER A 27 -9.36 -2.20 3.39
CA SER A 27 -9.26 -1.38 4.61
C SER A 27 -7.85 -0.79 4.79
N VAL A 28 -6.79 -1.56 4.46
CA VAL A 28 -5.41 -1.06 4.49
C VAL A 28 -5.21 0.09 3.50
N ILE A 29 -5.75 -0.03 2.28
CA ILE A 29 -5.69 1.03 1.25
C ILE A 29 -6.41 2.29 1.73
N SER A 30 -7.59 2.15 2.33
CA SER A 30 -8.35 3.28 2.86
C SER A 30 -7.61 4.00 3.99
N THR A 31 -7.02 3.25 4.91
CA THR A 31 -6.21 3.78 6.02
C THR A 31 -4.99 4.53 5.51
N LEU A 32 -4.27 3.97 4.53
CA LEU A 32 -3.14 4.64 3.87
C LEU A 32 -3.58 5.95 3.21
N SER A 33 -4.67 5.93 2.44
CA SER A 33 -5.19 7.12 1.77
C SER A 33 -5.56 8.23 2.76
N ALA A 34 -6.19 7.88 3.87
CA ALA A 34 -6.53 8.81 4.94
C ALA A 34 -5.27 9.42 5.61
N ALA A 35 -4.26 8.60 5.88
CA ALA A 35 -3.01 9.06 6.47
C ALA A 35 -2.23 10.01 5.54
N LEU A 36 -2.25 9.75 4.23
CA LEU A 36 -1.57 10.57 3.24
C LEU A 36 -2.30 11.88 2.94
N ALA A 37 -3.59 11.99 3.23
CA ALA A 37 -4.40 13.18 2.93
C ALA A 37 -3.81 14.48 3.53
N GLY A 38 -3.18 14.39 4.72
CA GLY A 38 -2.50 15.51 5.38
C GLY A 38 -1.09 15.81 4.89
N CYS A 39 -0.55 15.02 3.95
CA CYS A 39 0.86 15.10 3.55
C CYS A 39 1.09 15.89 2.25
N ALA A 40 0.10 16.63 1.75
CA ALA A 40 0.26 17.47 0.57
C ALA A 40 1.41 18.47 0.73
N GLY A 41 2.21 18.65 -0.34
CA GLY A 41 3.33 19.59 -0.35
C GLY A 41 4.54 19.17 0.50
N MET A 42 4.57 17.95 1.02
CA MET A 42 5.59 17.48 1.98
C MET A 42 7.02 17.55 1.47
N ALA A 43 7.23 17.43 0.15
CA ALA A 43 8.58 17.41 -0.42
C ALA A 43 9.16 18.82 -0.63
N GLY A 44 8.30 19.84 -0.69
CA GLY A 44 8.71 21.19 -1.02
C GLY A 44 8.61 21.52 -2.52
N ASP A 45 8.88 22.77 -2.86
CA ASP A 45 8.91 23.31 -4.22
C ASP A 45 10.31 23.80 -4.66
N ASP A 46 11.30 23.69 -3.76
CA ASP A 46 12.70 23.88 -4.15
C ASP A 46 13.13 22.81 -5.17
N PRO A 47 14.23 23.01 -5.93
CA PRO A 47 14.61 22.08 -7.01
C PRO A 47 14.78 20.62 -6.58
N ALA A 48 15.25 20.37 -5.35
CA ALA A 48 15.42 19.02 -4.83
C ALA A 48 14.07 18.42 -4.38
N GLY A 49 13.24 19.22 -3.70
CA GLY A 49 11.91 18.87 -3.28
C GLY A 49 10.98 18.58 -4.45
N ALA A 50 10.97 19.45 -5.46
CA ALA A 50 10.17 19.24 -6.67
C ALA A 50 10.58 17.96 -7.41
N SER A 51 11.88 17.69 -7.55
CA SER A 51 12.39 16.47 -8.18
C SER A 51 11.94 15.20 -7.44
N LEU A 52 12.08 15.18 -6.10
CA LEU A 52 11.59 14.06 -5.28
C LEU A 52 10.08 13.93 -5.38
N GLY A 53 9.36 15.06 -5.27
CA GLY A 53 7.90 15.07 -5.26
C GLY A 53 7.31 14.51 -6.54
N HIS A 54 7.81 14.88 -7.71
CA HIS A 54 7.36 14.32 -9.00
C HIS A 54 7.64 12.81 -9.10
N SER A 55 8.80 12.36 -8.65
CA SER A 55 9.14 10.93 -8.62
C SER A 55 8.22 10.15 -7.67
N TYR A 56 7.98 10.72 -6.49
CA TYR A 56 7.07 10.15 -5.50
C TYR A 56 5.64 10.07 -6.04
N ASP A 57 5.09 11.14 -6.58
CA ASP A 57 3.70 11.21 -7.06
C ASP A 57 3.42 10.13 -8.12
N SER A 58 4.37 9.93 -9.04
CA SER A 58 4.27 8.88 -10.05
C SER A 58 4.32 7.47 -9.43
N SER A 59 5.25 7.24 -8.51
CA SER A 59 5.46 5.94 -7.87
C SER A 59 4.31 5.59 -6.94
N ALA A 60 3.86 6.54 -6.11
CA ALA A 60 2.77 6.37 -5.17
C ALA A 60 1.44 6.06 -5.88
N ALA A 61 1.14 6.75 -6.98
CA ALA A 61 -0.07 6.48 -7.78
C ALA A 61 -0.07 5.04 -8.32
N LYS A 62 1.02 4.61 -8.95
CA LYS A 62 1.17 3.25 -9.48
C LYS A 62 1.09 2.18 -8.39
N LEU A 63 1.67 2.45 -7.22
CA LEU A 63 1.65 1.52 -6.11
C LEU A 63 0.24 1.34 -5.54
N VAL A 64 -0.51 2.43 -5.38
CA VAL A 64 -1.91 2.35 -4.95
C VAL A 64 -2.76 1.60 -5.99
N GLU A 65 -2.55 1.83 -7.28
CA GLU A 65 -3.20 1.06 -8.35
C GLU A 65 -2.88 -0.44 -8.24
N ALA A 66 -1.62 -0.81 -7.99
CA ALA A 66 -1.21 -2.20 -7.78
C ALA A 66 -1.85 -2.82 -6.54
N MET A 67 -1.95 -2.08 -5.43
CA MET A 67 -2.64 -2.52 -4.22
C MET A 67 -4.12 -2.82 -4.49
N VAL A 68 -4.81 -1.92 -5.21
CA VAL A 68 -6.20 -2.09 -5.63
C VAL A 68 -6.36 -3.30 -6.54
N ALA A 69 -5.48 -3.48 -7.51
CA ALA A 69 -5.50 -4.63 -8.42
C ALA A 69 -5.33 -5.95 -7.66
N THR A 70 -4.40 -6.00 -6.71
CA THR A 70 -4.18 -7.20 -5.86
C THR A 70 -5.42 -7.52 -5.01
N ARG A 71 -6.01 -6.52 -4.37
CA ARG A 71 -7.27 -6.66 -3.62
C ARG A 71 -8.39 -7.21 -4.50
N ASN A 72 -8.60 -6.60 -5.65
CA ASN A 72 -9.67 -7.00 -6.57
C ASN A 72 -9.41 -8.41 -7.13
N GLY A 73 -8.15 -8.75 -7.41
CA GLY A 73 -7.74 -10.09 -7.85
C GLY A 73 -8.04 -11.18 -6.81
N LEU A 74 -7.71 -10.93 -5.53
CA LEU A 74 -8.04 -11.87 -4.44
C LEU A 74 -9.55 -12.05 -4.27
N CYS A 75 -10.32 -10.99 -4.29
CA CYS A 75 -11.78 -11.10 -4.24
C CYS A 75 -12.32 -11.89 -5.44
N GLY A 76 -11.82 -11.63 -6.64
CA GLY A 76 -12.19 -12.39 -7.84
C GLY A 76 -11.84 -13.88 -7.74
N LEU A 77 -10.66 -14.20 -7.20
CA LEU A 77 -10.23 -15.57 -6.96
C LEU A 77 -11.16 -16.29 -5.98
N GLY A 78 -11.46 -15.66 -4.82
CA GLY A 78 -12.38 -16.22 -3.84
C GLY A 78 -13.77 -16.47 -4.41
N ILE A 79 -14.29 -15.55 -5.22
CA ILE A 79 -15.58 -15.72 -5.92
C ILE A 79 -15.50 -16.86 -6.92
N GLY A 80 -14.40 -16.99 -7.68
CA GLY A 80 -14.19 -18.11 -8.60
C GLY A 80 -14.27 -19.46 -7.88
N VAL A 81 -13.61 -19.59 -6.74
CA VAL A 81 -13.67 -20.79 -5.89
C VAL A 81 -15.10 -21.08 -5.41
N ARG A 82 -15.85 -20.05 -4.97
CA ARG A 82 -17.23 -20.18 -4.54
C ARG A 82 -18.17 -20.58 -5.70
N MET A 83 -17.90 -20.07 -6.90
CA MET A 83 -18.66 -20.50 -8.09
C MET A 83 -18.40 -21.96 -8.43
N SER A 84 -17.15 -22.43 -8.33
CA SER A 84 -16.84 -23.87 -8.46
C SER A 84 -17.58 -24.71 -7.42
N ALA A 85 -17.55 -24.29 -6.15
CA ALA A 85 -18.29 -24.94 -5.07
C ALA A 85 -19.79 -25.08 -5.38
N ARG A 86 -20.39 -23.98 -5.84
CA ARG A 86 -21.78 -23.98 -6.26
C ARG A 86 -22.06 -24.96 -7.42
N ASN A 87 -21.18 -24.98 -8.43
CA ASN A 87 -21.35 -25.88 -9.56
C ASN A 87 -21.29 -27.36 -9.13
N TYR A 88 -20.38 -27.72 -8.20
CA TYR A 88 -20.33 -29.06 -7.62
C TYR A 88 -21.58 -29.37 -6.82
N SER A 89 -22.08 -28.44 -6.02
CA SER A 89 -23.33 -28.62 -5.26
C SER A 89 -24.53 -28.82 -6.18
N VAL A 90 -24.62 -28.11 -7.30
CA VAL A 90 -25.69 -28.34 -8.31
C VAL A 90 -25.55 -29.70 -8.97
N ALA A 91 -24.33 -30.12 -9.33
CA ALA A 91 -24.09 -31.44 -9.93
C ALA A 91 -24.47 -32.60 -8.97
N GLU A 92 -24.15 -32.46 -7.68
CA GLU A 92 -24.58 -33.43 -6.66
C GLU A 92 -26.08 -33.55 -6.57
N LEU A 93 -26.80 -32.44 -6.53
CA LEU A 93 -28.28 -32.46 -6.50
C LEU A 93 -28.88 -33.14 -7.73
N GLN A 94 -28.31 -32.88 -8.91
CA GLN A 94 -28.78 -33.51 -10.15
C GLN A 94 -28.47 -34.99 -10.21
N SER A 95 -27.40 -35.43 -9.57
CA SER A 95 -27.01 -36.86 -9.53
C SER A 95 -27.71 -37.65 -8.44
N ASN A 96 -28.21 -37.00 -7.39
CA ASN A 96 -28.77 -37.64 -6.21
C ASN A 96 -30.29 -37.37 -6.10
N VAL A 97 -31.06 -38.03 -6.95
CA VAL A 97 -32.50 -37.90 -7.04
C VAL A 97 -33.13 -38.50 -5.76
N GLY A 98 -33.37 -37.69 -4.75
CA GLY A 98 -33.99 -38.08 -3.48
C GLY A 98 -33.28 -37.56 -2.23
N ALA A 99 -32.11 -36.96 -2.34
CA ALA A 99 -31.50 -36.29 -1.21
C ALA A 99 -32.15 -34.91 -0.99
N GLY A 100 -32.77 -34.73 0.17
CA GLY A 100 -33.27 -33.41 0.57
C GLY A 100 -32.13 -32.46 0.86
N GLY A 101 -31.95 -31.49 -0.01
CA GLY A 101 -30.97 -30.41 0.16
C GLY A 101 -31.06 -29.43 -1.02
N GLY A 102 -30.74 -28.16 -0.82
CA GLY A 102 -30.68 -27.13 -1.88
C GLY A 102 -29.26 -26.92 -2.37
N ALA A 103 -29.10 -26.47 -3.62
CA ALA A 103 -27.79 -25.99 -4.12
C ALA A 103 -27.29 -24.80 -3.31
N LEU A 104 -25.97 -24.67 -3.21
CA LEU A 104 -25.36 -23.48 -2.65
C LEU A 104 -25.82 -22.22 -3.41
N PRO A 105 -26.10 -21.11 -2.72
CA PRO A 105 -26.50 -19.86 -3.37
C PRO A 105 -25.38 -19.33 -4.27
N ALA A 106 -25.76 -18.54 -5.27
CA ALA A 106 -24.78 -17.82 -6.06
C ALA A 106 -24.01 -16.82 -5.17
N PRO A 107 -22.67 -16.82 -5.19
CA PRO A 107 -21.91 -15.88 -4.39
C PRO A 107 -22.15 -14.44 -4.87
N ALA A 108 -22.34 -13.52 -3.90
CA ALA A 108 -22.37 -12.10 -4.19
C ALA A 108 -20.96 -11.62 -4.55
N LEU A 109 -20.84 -10.84 -5.61
CA LEU A 109 -19.58 -10.20 -6.01
C LEU A 109 -19.37 -8.98 -5.12
N PRO A 110 -18.25 -8.90 -4.32
CA PRO A 110 -17.89 -7.64 -3.71
C PRO A 110 -17.54 -6.62 -4.82
N GLY A 111 -18.10 -5.43 -4.71
CA GLY A 111 -17.81 -4.38 -5.67
C GLY A 111 -16.30 -4.13 -5.82
N PRO A 112 -15.79 -3.89 -7.03
CA PRO A 112 -14.42 -3.44 -7.20
C PRO A 112 -14.26 -2.10 -6.50
N ILE A 113 -13.11 -1.92 -5.84
CA ILE A 113 -12.74 -0.60 -5.29
C ILE A 113 -11.84 0.12 -6.29
N SER A 114 -11.88 1.43 -6.24
CA SER A 114 -10.86 2.32 -6.82
C SER A 114 -10.32 3.19 -5.70
N ALA A 115 -9.02 3.41 -5.67
CA ALA A 115 -8.43 4.40 -4.77
C ALA A 115 -8.08 5.66 -5.57
N GLY A 116 -8.33 6.81 -4.98
CA GLY A 116 -7.87 8.06 -5.50
C GLY A 116 -6.34 8.16 -5.51
N ARG A 117 -5.79 9.03 -6.33
CA ARG A 117 -4.36 9.33 -6.26
C ARG A 117 -4.03 9.94 -4.91
N PRO A 118 -2.89 9.58 -4.30
CA PRO A 118 -2.36 10.32 -3.16
C PRO A 118 -2.20 11.82 -3.52
N PRO A 119 -2.30 12.72 -2.53
CA PRO A 119 -2.05 14.13 -2.78
C PRO A 119 -0.62 14.35 -3.28
N SER A 120 -0.41 15.38 -4.11
CA SER A 120 0.93 15.71 -4.61
C SER A 120 1.87 16.06 -3.47
N ALA A 121 3.07 15.50 -3.52
CA ALA A 121 4.13 15.83 -2.59
C ALA A 121 4.82 17.16 -2.91
N VAL A 122 4.66 17.67 -4.15
CA VAL A 122 5.22 18.97 -4.56
C VAL A 122 4.39 20.09 -3.95
N GLY A 123 5.07 21.07 -3.37
CA GLY A 123 4.43 22.27 -2.81
C GLY A 123 5.24 22.79 -1.62
N SER A 124 5.16 24.11 -1.39
CA SER A 124 5.85 24.73 -0.27
C SER A 124 5.09 24.44 1.04
N SER A 125 5.79 23.92 2.02
CA SER A 125 5.24 23.62 3.36
C SER A 125 6.01 24.29 4.48
N ASP A 126 7.26 24.66 4.25
CA ASP A 126 8.11 25.32 5.24
C ASP A 126 8.69 26.63 4.67
N SER A 127 8.69 27.65 5.49
CA SER A 127 9.20 28.98 5.14
C SER A 127 10.58 29.21 5.74
N ALA A 128 11.43 29.92 4.98
CA ALA A 128 12.75 30.29 5.44
C ALA A 128 12.68 31.16 6.70
N PRO A 129 13.63 31.04 7.62
CA PRO A 129 13.67 31.83 8.84
C PRO A 129 13.90 33.31 8.53
N PRO A 130 13.48 34.21 9.46
CA PRO A 130 13.78 35.65 9.32
C PRO A 130 15.27 35.89 9.12
N GLY A 131 15.60 36.78 8.18
CA GLY A 131 17.01 37.11 7.84
C GLY A 131 17.63 36.22 6.75
N TRP A 132 17.06 35.08 6.44
CA TRP A 132 17.60 34.19 5.38
C TRP A 132 17.75 34.91 4.03
N GLY A 133 16.76 35.70 3.61
CA GLY A 133 16.81 36.43 2.35
C GLY A 133 17.99 37.40 2.20
N TRP A 134 18.58 37.85 3.30
CA TRP A 134 19.76 38.71 3.30
C TRP A 134 21.07 37.94 3.09
N VAL A 135 21.12 36.71 3.54
CA VAL A 135 22.35 35.90 3.61
C VAL A 135 22.43 34.89 2.45
N ALA A 136 21.28 34.38 2.00
CA ALA A 136 21.20 33.36 0.94
C ALA A 136 22.00 33.73 -0.35
N PRO A 137 21.92 34.95 -0.89
CA PRO A 137 22.66 35.31 -2.10
C PRO A 137 24.20 35.20 -1.97
N TYR A 138 24.72 35.34 -0.77
CA TYR A 138 26.17 35.26 -0.50
C TYR A 138 26.64 33.84 -0.22
N LEU A 139 25.73 32.96 0.22
CA LEU A 139 26.07 31.59 0.58
C LEU A 139 25.89 30.61 -0.59
N GLY A 140 25.15 30.99 -1.63
CA GLY A 140 24.79 30.09 -2.72
C GLY A 140 23.96 28.88 -2.26
N MET A 141 23.32 28.98 -1.09
CA MET A 141 22.49 27.94 -0.51
C MET A 141 21.01 28.21 -0.74
N ILE A 142 20.23 27.16 -0.86
CA ILE A 142 18.76 27.22 -0.98
C ILE A 142 18.16 26.68 0.32
N TRP A 143 17.13 27.37 0.83
CA TRP A 143 16.36 26.86 1.94
C TRP A 143 15.45 25.73 1.44
N PRO A 144 15.57 24.48 1.97
CA PRO A 144 14.62 23.42 1.64
C PRO A 144 13.22 23.76 2.16
N THR A 145 12.24 23.78 1.26
CA THR A 145 10.85 24.13 1.59
C THR A 145 9.99 22.93 1.98
N GLY A 146 10.57 21.72 1.99
CA GLY A 146 9.90 20.49 2.39
C GLY A 146 9.65 20.40 3.90
N ASP A 147 8.56 19.73 4.27
CA ASP A 147 8.14 19.50 5.66
C ASP A 147 8.62 18.12 6.13
N SER A 148 9.65 18.10 6.98
CA SER A 148 10.22 16.86 7.49
C SER A 148 9.24 16.07 8.36
N ALA A 149 8.33 16.74 9.06
CA ALA A 149 7.32 16.07 9.89
C ALA A 149 6.28 15.33 9.00
N LYS A 150 5.74 16.01 7.97
CA LYS A 150 4.85 15.37 7.00
C LYS A 150 5.52 14.22 6.25
N LEU A 151 6.78 14.37 5.87
CA LEU A 151 7.57 13.30 5.23
C LEU A 151 7.68 12.07 6.14
N ARG A 152 7.91 12.25 7.45
CA ARG A 152 7.96 11.15 8.42
C ARG A 152 6.60 10.50 8.65
N VAL A 153 5.53 11.28 8.67
CA VAL A 153 4.15 10.75 8.75
C VAL A 153 3.85 9.90 7.51
N ALA A 154 4.14 10.41 6.32
CA ALA A 154 3.95 9.65 5.08
C ALA A 154 4.82 8.37 5.05
N ALA A 155 6.09 8.44 5.48
CA ALA A 155 6.97 7.27 5.57
C ALA A 155 6.40 6.20 6.50
N THR A 156 5.91 6.60 7.67
CA THR A 156 5.28 5.69 8.63
C THR A 156 4.02 5.06 8.05
N ALA A 157 3.19 5.84 7.36
CA ALA A 157 1.96 5.36 6.73
C ALA A 157 2.26 4.30 5.64
N TRP A 158 3.24 4.55 4.77
CA TRP A 158 3.67 3.59 3.75
C TRP A 158 4.24 2.32 4.35
N SER A 159 5.13 2.43 5.36
CA SER A 159 5.71 1.27 6.04
C SER A 159 4.64 0.41 6.71
N ALA A 160 3.71 1.03 7.43
CA ALA A 160 2.60 0.33 8.08
C ALA A 160 1.68 -0.35 7.06
N ALA A 161 1.34 0.36 5.97
CA ALA A 161 0.50 -0.18 4.91
C ALA A 161 1.15 -1.40 4.25
N GLY A 162 2.44 -1.35 3.92
CA GLY A 162 3.17 -2.48 3.36
C GLY A 162 3.17 -3.69 4.28
N THR A 163 3.45 -3.49 5.57
CA THR A 163 3.44 -4.56 6.56
C THR A 163 2.05 -5.20 6.72
N GLN A 164 1.01 -4.37 6.87
CA GLN A 164 -0.36 -4.87 7.03
C GLN A 164 -0.89 -5.54 5.77
N PHE A 165 -0.51 -5.04 4.59
CA PHE A 165 -0.88 -5.62 3.31
C PHE A 165 -0.28 -7.03 3.15
N GLY A 166 1.00 -7.20 3.46
CA GLY A 166 1.66 -8.51 3.43
C GLY A 166 1.10 -9.51 4.45
N ILE A 167 0.87 -9.06 5.69
CA ILE A 167 0.27 -9.91 6.73
C ILE A 167 -1.16 -10.31 6.34
N GLY A 168 -1.96 -9.37 5.86
CA GLY A 168 -3.36 -9.60 5.49
C GLY A 168 -3.50 -10.63 4.37
N GLU A 169 -2.62 -10.59 3.36
CA GLU A 169 -2.62 -11.59 2.30
C GLU A 169 -2.14 -12.96 2.81
N ILE A 170 -0.97 -13.04 3.44
CA ILE A 170 -0.36 -14.31 3.87
C ILE A 170 -1.25 -15.02 4.89
N VAL A 171 -1.71 -14.32 5.92
CA VAL A 171 -2.56 -14.90 6.97
C VAL A 171 -3.95 -15.22 6.44
N GLY A 172 -4.51 -14.31 5.62
CA GLY A 172 -5.86 -14.46 5.10
C GLY A 172 -6.01 -15.53 4.03
N THR A 173 -4.92 -15.90 3.32
CA THR A 173 -4.99 -16.90 2.23
C THR A 173 -4.37 -18.25 2.57
N GLY A 174 -3.52 -18.35 3.57
CA GLY A 174 -2.80 -19.58 3.90
C GLY A 174 -3.71 -20.75 4.26
N THR A 175 -4.64 -20.56 5.20
CA THR A 175 -5.60 -21.58 5.62
C THR A 175 -6.56 -21.96 4.49
N PRO A 176 -7.27 -21.01 3.82
CA PRO A 176 -8.19 -21.36 2.76
C PRO A 176 -7.51 -22.03 1.56
N MET A 177 -6.29 -21.64 1.21
CA MET A 177 -5.52 -22.32 0.16
C MET A 177 -5.28 -23.79 0.50
N GLY A 178 -4.94 -24.11 1.75
CA GLY A 178 -4.81 -25.51 2.21
C GLY A 178 -6.11 -26.29 2.09
N ALA A 179 -7.23 -25.69 2.50
CA ALA A 179 -8.56 -26.31 2.40
C ALA A 179 -8.99 -26.54 0.94
N ILE A 180 -8.70 -25.62 0.03
CA ILE A 180 -8.98 -25.75 -1.41
C ILE A 180 -8.15 -26.89 -2.02
N ARG A 181 -6.87 -26.97 -1.70
CA ARG A 181 -5.96 -28.05 -2.19
C ARG A 181 -6.41 -29.42 -1.76
N ALA A 182 -7.01 -29.55 -0.58
CA ALA A 182 -7.51 -30.82 -0.07
C ALA A 182 -8.69 -31.38 -0.89
N GLN A 183 -9.38 -30.54 -1.68
CA GLN A 183 -10.60 -30.93 -2.42
C GLN A 183 -10.32 -31.68 -3.73
N GLN A 184 -9.09 -31.82 -4.20
CA GLN A 184 -8.71 -32.52 -5.42
C GLN A 184 -9.57 -32.19 -6.66
N ILE A 185 -9.87 -30.92 -6.83
CA ILE A 185 -10.68 -30.43 -7.94
C ILE A 185 -9.85 -30.21 -9.21
N PRO A 186 -10.40 -30.39 -10.43
CA PRO A 186 -9.69 -30.18 -11.69
C PRO A 186 -9.11 -28.76 -11.85
N GLU A 187 -9.76 -27.75 -11.27
CA GLU A 187 -9.33 -26.36 -11.28
C GLU A 187 -8.17 -26.07 -10.32
N GLY A 188 -7.84 -26.99 -9.43
CA GLY A 188 -6.81 -26.82 -8.38
C GLY A 188 -5.51 -26.22 -8.89
N PRO A 189 -4.89 -26.74 -9.97
CA PRO A 189 -3.67 -26.15 -10.53
C PRO A 189 -3.82 -24.72 -11.05
N ALA A 190 -4.98 -24.33 -11.52
CA ALA A 190 -5.26 -22.95 -11.96
C ALA A 190 -5.40 -22.02 -10.75
N ILE A 191 -6.10 -22.47 -9.72
CA ILE A 191 -6.26 -21.76 -8.45
C ILE A 191 -4.90 -21.56 -7.78
N ASP A 192 -4.06 -22.59 -7.72
CA ASP A 192 -2.71 -22.49 -7.16
C ASP A 192 -1.84 -21.46 -7.87
N ARG A 193 -1.92 -21.40 -9.20
CA ARG A 193 -1.22 -20.36 -9.98
C ARG A 193 -1.73 -18.95 -9.64
N ALA A 194 -3.04 -18.79 -9.53
CA ALA A 194 -3.62 -17.50 -9.17
C ALA A 194 -3.20 -17.04 -7.76
N PHE A 195 -3.12 -17.94 -6.78
CA PHE A 195 -2.55 -17.64 -5.46
C PHE A 195 -1.07 -17.26 -5.54
N ALA A 196 -0.28 -17.99 -6.33
CA ALA A 196 1.14 -17.65 -6.52
C ALA A 196 1.33 -16.27 -7.19
N ASP A 197 0.45 -15.89 -8.10
CA ASP A 197 0.45 -14.58 -8.73
C ASP A 197 0.06 -13.47 -7.73
N ALA A 198 -0.96 -13.71 -6.91
CA ALA A 198 -1.37 -12.79 -5.85
C ALA A 198 -0.24 -12.59 -4.82
N TYR A 199 0.41 -13.66 -4.38
CA TYR A 199 1.56 -13.60 -3.46
C TYR A 199 2.73 -12.80 -4.05
N ARG A 200 3.07 -13.00 -5.33
CA ARG A 200 4.13 -12.24 -6.01
C ARG A 200 3.77 -10.75 -6.10
N SER A 201 2.53 -10.44 -6.43
CA SER A 201 2.03 -9.06 -6.46
C SER A 201 2.13 -8.41 -5.08
N THR A 202 1.66 -9.09 -4.04
CA THR A 202 1.75 -8.62 -2.65
C THR A 202 3.20 -8.38 -2.23
N THR A 203 4.11 -9.30 -2.54
CA THR A 203 5.54 -9.15 -2.22
C THR A 203 6.10 -7.89 -2.88
N GLY A 204 5.76 -7.65 -4.15
CA GLY A 204 6.15 -6.43 -4.87
C GLY A 204 5.59 -5.16 -4.21
N VAL A 205 4.33 -5.17 -3.81
CA VAL A 205 3.68 -4.06 -3.09
C VAL A 205 4.41 -3.78 -1.77
N VAL A 206 4.68 -4.80 -0.96
CA VAL A 206 5.40 -4.65 0.32
C VAL A 206 6.77 -4.02 0.12
N GLN A 207 7.55 -4.52 -0.83
CA GLN A 207 8.88 -3.98 -1.14
C GLN A 207 8.82 -2.52 -1.57
N GLN A 208 7.89 -2.16 -2.45
CA GLN A 208 7.75 -0.77 -2.91
C GLN A 208 7.29 0.16 -1.79
N CYS A 209 6.38 -0.26 -0.92
CA CYS A 209 5.99 0.51 0.27
C CYS A 209 7.19 0.81 1.17
N GLN A 210 8.05 -0.19 1.43
CA GLN A 210 9.24 -0.01 2.25
C GLN A 210 10.28 0.89 1.57
N GLN A 211 10.43 0.79 0.25
CA GLN A 211 11.33 1.67 -0.51
C GLN A 211 10.89 3.13 -0.45
N ILE A 212 9.59 3.41 -0.67
CA ILE A 212 9.03 4.76 -0.54
C ILE A 212 9.25 5.28 0.89
N ALA A 213 8.93 4.49 1.91
CA ALA A 213 9.11 4.87 3.30
C ALA A 213 10.57 5.23 3.63
N ALA A 214 11.53 4.43 3.15
CA ALA A 214 12.95 4.68 3.34
C ALA A 214 13.42 5.96 2.63
N GLN A 215 12.95 6.22 1.40
CA GLN A 215 13.28 7.43 0.65
C GLN A 215 12.77 8.69 1.36
N LEU A 216 11.51 8.67 1.81
CA LEU A 216 10.89 9.79 2.52
C LEU A 216 11.62 10.06 3.86
N THR A 217 11.95 9.02 4.61
CA THR A 217 12.71 9.13 5.86
C THR A 217 14.11 9.72 5.63
N SER A 218 14.79 9.24 4.60
CA SER A 218 16.13 9.75 4.23
C SER A 218 16.07 11.22 3.82
N TYR A 219 15.05 11.62 3.07
CA TYR A 219 14.90 13.00 2.63
C TYR A 219 14.54 13.93 3.79
N ALA A 220 13.65 13.51 4.69
CA ALA A 220 13.33 14.26 5.92
C ALA A 220 14.59 14.54 6.75
N ALA A 221 15.44 13.53 6.94
CA ALA A 221 16.70 13.70 7.68
C ALA A 221 17.68 14.68 6.99
N LYS A 222 17.69 14.71 5.65
CA LYS A 222 18.52 15.67 4.89
C LYS A 222 18.02 17.10 5.06
N ILE A 223 16.70 17.33 5.01
CA ILE A 223 16.09 18.64 5.27
C ILE A 223 16.46 19.11 6.67
N GLU A 224 16.23 18.29 7.69
CA GLU A 224 16.54 18.62 9.08
C GLU A 224 18.02 19.00 9.27
N LYS A 225 18.92 18.23 8.65
CA LYS A 225 20.37 18.53 8.69
C LYS A 225 20.71 19.86 8.04
N VAL A 226 20.12 20.17 6.88
CA VAL A 226 20.37 21.44 6.18
C VAL A 226 19.77 22.61 6.97
N HIS A 227 18.55 22.47 7.49
CA HIS A 227 17.92 23.49 8.34
C HIS A 227 18.79 23.79 9.57
N ALA A 228 19.26 22.75 10.27
CA ALA A 228 20.13 22.91 11.43
C ALA A 228 21.43 23.64 11.08
N ALA A 229 22.07 23.29 9.96
CA ALA A 229 23.30 23.93 9.53
C ALA A 229 23.09 25.41 9.16
N ILE A 230 21.98 25.74 8.49
CA ILE A 230 21.65 27.13 8.14
C ILE A 230 21.34 27.95 9.40
N LEU A 231 20.58 27.39 10.34
CA LEU A 231 20.25 28.07 11.60
C LEU A 231 21.50 28.31 12.47
N ASP A 232 22.42 27.35 12.54
CA ASP A 232 23.70 27.53 13.24
C ASP A 232 24.52 28.65 12.59
N LEU A 233 24.58 28.69 11.26
CA LEU A 233 25.28 29.74 10.53
C LEU A 233 24.64 31.11 10.78
N LEU A 234 23.32 31.22 10.71
CA LEU A 234 22.60 32.46 11.01
C LEU A 234 22.83 32.92 12.44
N SER A 235 22.86 32.03 13.42
CA SER A 235 23.12 32.37 14.82
C SER A 235 24.50 32.96 15.01
N ARG A 236 25.52 32.42 14.33
CA ARG A 236 26.90 32.95 14.38
C ARG A 236 27.05 34.34 13.72
N ILE A 237 26.33 34.57 12.61
CA ILE A 237 26.31 35.88 11.94
C ILE A 237 25.60 36.93 12.78
N CYS A 238 24.53 36.54 13.49
CA CYS A 238 23.73 37.46 14.30
C CYS A 238 24.22 37.60 15.74
N ASP A 239 25.26 36.86 16.16
CA ASP A 239 25.83 37.00 17.49
C ASP A 239 26.74 38.25 17.56
N PRO A 240 26.37 39.31 18.30
CA PRO A 240 27.11 40.54 18.40
C PRO A 240 28.50 40.37 19.06
N LEU A 241 28.73 39.25 19.77
CA LEU A 241 30.01 38.97 20.44
C LEU A 241 31.06 38.32 19.51
N THR A 242 30.64 37.60 18.45
CA THR A 242 31.51 36.94 17.49
C THR A 242 31.76 37.79 16.24
N GLY A 243 30.81 38.65 15.84
CA GLY A 243 30.91 39.53 14.69
C GLY A 243 31.93 40.65 14.82
N PHE A 244 32.48 40.91 16.00
CA PHE A 244 33.52 41.95 16.25
C PHE A 244 34.96 41.42 16.31
N LYS A 245 35.21 40.13 16.13
CA LYS A 245 36.54 39.54 16.23
C LYS A 245 37.26 39.29 14.89
N GLU A 246 36.61 39.50 13.77
CA GLU A 246 37.19 39.28 12.43
C GLU A 246 37.17 40.53 11.51
N VAL A 247 37.51 41.71 12.08
CA VAL A 247 37.85 42.90 11.31
C VAL A 247 39.27 43.36 11.65
#